data_9712d7ff27c09e1b3845b195ea987a08
#
_entry.id   9712d7ff27c09e1b3845b195ea987a08
#
_cell.length_a   1.000
_cell.length_b   1.000
_cell.length_c   1.000
_cell.angle_alpha   90.00
_cell.angle_beta   90.00
_cell.angle_gamma   90.00
#
_symmetry.space_group_name_H-M   'P 1'
#
loop_
_entity.id
_entity.type
_entity.pdbx_description
1 polymer ?
#
loop_
_entity_poly.entity_id
_entity_poly.type
_entity_poly.pdbx_seq_one_letter_code
_entity_poly.pdbx_strand_id
1 'polypeptide(L)'
;SLKILPFSVEKVAKSFNLEISKLSIDYSEYREVGHELTDKEREYVHTDVLIMAKALKQVFDGGLVQMTQGSNALHDYKEITGKNFKKLFPVLDYEIDKDIRKSYKGGFCYANPKFAGKEIGEGIVLDVNSLYPSVMRYKLLPYGEPVGFEGKYQYDKWYPLYTQWVYCEFKLKAGYIPTIQLKSYGDRFKPNDYLVDNGFEPVWLCLTSVDLELFFEHYEVNVIEWRGGWKFKAAYGLFDEYVDKWVEVKNKATIDGNEGQRTLAKLMLNSLYGKFALNPDVRSKIPYLDYEKDKVAYRLGEPEQREGIYIPMGSFITSWARWTTITAAQKVFDRFLYADTDSLHLIGLDEPEGLEIDPVKLGAWKHESTFSRGKYLRQKCYIEEINGKLKITCAGMPSRCYDGIELSENGEFFTINNKDILIKKNDVLPKNVFNGVTWDNFEFGNTFLGKLRPTHTGGGIVLVNTVYTLKK
;
A
#
# COMPACT_ATOMS: atom_id res chain seq x y z
N SER A 1 16.82 7.98 8.00
CA SER A 1 16.69 6.59 8.45
C SER A 1 15.34 5.97 8.04
N LEU A 2 14.21 6.60 8.30
CA LEU A 2 12.86 6.08 7.94
C LEU A 2 12.68 5.69 6.46
N LYS A 3 13.43 6.28 5.54
CA LYS A 3 13.39 5.92 4.11
C LYS A 3 14.20 4.64 3.79
N ILE A 4 15.09 4.23 4.66
CA ILE A 4 15.89 3.01 4.54
C ILE A 4 15.31 1.93 5.46
N LEU A 5 15.00 2.28 6.71
CA LEU A 5 14.42 1.41 7.72
C LEU A 5 13.08 1.98 8.19
N PRO A 6 11.95 1.63 7.53
CA PRO A 6 10.63 2.21 7.81
C PRO A 6 9.96 1.54 9.02
N PHE A 7 10.67 1.45 10.13
CA PHE A 7 10.23 0.81 11.36
C PHE A 7 10.39 1.73 12.56
N SER A 8 9.70 1.42 13.66
CA SER A 8 9.96 2.06 14.95
C SER A 8 11.36 1.72 15.45
N VAL A 9 11.96 2.61 16.26
CA VAL A 9 13.30 2.41 16.84
C VAL A 9 13.36 1.10 17.64
N GLU A 10 12.32 0.77 18.39
CA GLU A 10 12.21 -0.50 19.11
C GLU A 10 12.27 -1.72 18.18
N LYS A 11 11.50 -1.67 17.09
CA LYS A 11 11.49 -2.75 16.10
C LYS A 11 12.84 -2.87 15.40
N VAL A 12 13.51 -1.75 15.12
CA VAL A 12 14.86 -1.76 14.55
C VAL A 12 15.84 -2.43 15.52
N ALA A 13 15.85 -2.06 16.81
CA ALA A 13 16.72 -2.67 17.80
C ALA A 13 16.55 -4.20 17.86
N LYS A 14 15.30 -4.67 17.90
CA LYS A 14 14.96 -6.10 17.92
C LYS A 14 15.36 -6.81 16.62
N SER A 15 14.99 -6.25 15.45
CA SER A 15 15.25 -6.89 14.15
C SER A 15 16.73 -7.00 13.83
N PHE A 16 17.55 -6.06 14.26
CA PHE A 16 19.00 -6.06 14.02
C PHE A 16 19.81 -6.69 15.16
N ASN A 17 19.14 -7.35 16.12
CA ASN A 17 19.75 -8.01 17.27
C ASN A 17 20.77 -7.10 18.01
N LEU A 18 20.39 -5.84 18.21
CA LEU A 18 21.24 -4.90 18.91
C LEU A 18 21.19 -5.16 20.43
N GLU A 19 22.34 -5.13 21.09
CA GLU A 19 22.44 -5.29 22.56
C GLU A 19 21.81 -4.15 23.37
N ILE A 20 21.34 -3.10 22.65
CA ILE A 20 20.66 -1.94 23.22
C ILE A 20 19.17 -1.95 22.88
N SER A 21 18.32 -1.59 23.83
CA SER A 21 16.88 -1.49 23.66
C SER A 21 16.41 -0.04 23.80
N LYS A 22 15.26 0.25 23.17
CA LYS A 22 14.62 1.56 23.29
C LYS A 22 14.22 1.82 24.74
N LEU A 23 14.58 3.00 25.24
CA LEU A 23 14.15 3.51 26.54
C LEU A 23 12.75 4.16 26.42
N SER A 24 12.16 4.52 27.57
CA SER A 24 10.90 5.25 27.63
C SER A 24 11.03 6.51 28.46
N ILE A 25 10.34 7.56 28.01
CA ILE A 25 10.15 8.80 28.78
C ILE A 25 8.64 9.08 28.89
N ASP A 26 8.28 9.89 29.86
CA ASP A 26 6.90 10.34 30.00
C ASP A 26 6.63 11.47 28.97
N TYR A 27 5.75 11.20 28.03
CA TYR A 27 5.35 12.19 27.01
C TYR A 27 4.19 13.07 27.46
N SER A 28 3.57 12.81 28.64
CA SER A 28 2.50 13.63 29.18
C SER A 28 3.02 14.93 29.83
N GLU A 29 4.29 14.95 30.22
CA GLU A 29 4.94 16.15 30.74
C GLU A 29 5.10 17.20 29.66
N TYR A 30 4.58 18.40 29.89
CA TYR A 30 4.80 19.54 29.01
C TYR A 30 6.25 20.05 29.12
N ARG A 31 6.89 20.25 27.98
CA ARG A 31 8.24 20.80 27.86
C ARG A 31 8.21 22.10 27.10
N GLU A 32 8.56 23.20 27.77
CA GLU A 32 8.63 24.51 27.14
C GLU A 32 9.78 24.58 26.12
N VAL A 33 9.68 25.52 25.20
CA VAL A 33 10.77 25.82 24.27
C VAL A 33 11.96 26.33 25.07
N GLY A 34 13.13 25.72 24.84
CA GLY A 34 14.34 26.00 25.63
C GLY A 34 14.47 25.16 26.90
N HIS A 35 13.57 24.19 27.11
CA HIS A 35 13.70 23.20 28.19
C HIS A 35 15.07 22.53 28.14
N GLU A 36 15.81 22.59 29.24
CA GLU A 36 17.06 21.87 29.40
C GLU A 36 16.77 20.38 29.63
N LEU A 37 17.29 19.53 28.73
CA LEU A 37 17.10 18.10 28.83
C LEU A 37 17.68 17.58 30.14
N THR A 38 16.90 16.81 30.88
CA THR A 38 17.39 16.03 32.01
C THR A 38 18.35 14.93 31.55
N ASP A 39 19.14 14.37 32.46
CA ASP A 39 20.04 13.26 32.14
C ASP A 39 19.30 12.06 31.56
N LYS A 40 18.11 11.74 32.10
CA LYS A 40 17.25 10.68 31.58
C LYS A 40 16.78 10.95 30.14
N GLU A 41 16.42 12.16 29.83
CA GLU A 41 16.01 12.56 28.47
C GLU A 41 17.19 12.56 27.51
N ARG A 42 18.38 12.99 27.96
CA ARG A 42 19.62 12.89 27.17
C ARG A 42 19.96 11.44 26.86
N GLU A 43 19.88 10.56 27.84
CA GLU A 43 20.12 9.13 27.67
C GLU A 43 19.11 8.51 26.69
N TYR A 44 17.81 8.87 26.82
CA TYR A 44 16.76 8.45 25.89
C TYR A 44 17.06 8.82 24.44
N VAL A 45 17.36 10.11 24.18
CA VAL A 45 17.66 10.60 22.83
C VAL A 45 18.94 9.96 22.29
N HIS A 46 19.99 9.88 23.12
CA HIS A 46 21.25 9.23 22.74
C HIS A 46 21.03 7.75 22.36
N THR A 47 20.27 7.02 23.15
CA THR A 47 19.96 5.61 22.91
C THR A 47 19.18 5.41 21.60
N ASP A 48 18.17 6.24 21.34
CA ASP A 48 17.40 6.18 20.09
C ASP A 48 18.28 6.45 18.85
N VAL A 49 19.19 7.45 18.94
CA VAL A 49 20.16 7.76 17.87
C VAL A 49 21.16 6.62 17.69
N LEU A 50 21.68 6.04 18.78
CA LEU A 50 22.67 4.97 18.74
C LEU A 50 22.09 3.68 18.13
N ILE A 51 20.83 3.32 18.46
CA ILE A 51 20.13 2.19 17.85
C ILE A 51 20.10 2.37 16.32
N MET A 52 19.65 3.55 15.85
CA MET A 52 19.55 3.82 14.42
C MET A 52 20.93 3.85 13.74
N ALA A 53 21.94 4.41 14.38
CA ALA A 53 23.31 4.46 13.84
C ALA A 53 23.90 3.05 13.66
N LYS A 54 23.76 2.18 14.68
CA LYS A 54 24.26 0.80 14.63
C LYS A 54 23.53 -0.02 13.55
N ALA A 55 22.21 0.12 13.42
CA ALA A 55 21.44 -0.56 12.41
C ALA A 55 21.81 -0.07 10.98
N LEU A 56 21.92 1.24 10.78
CA LEU A 56 22.34 1.81 9.49
C LEU A 56 23.76 1.40 9.12
N LYS A 57 24.66 1.29 10.11
CA LYS A 57 26.02 0.79 9.85
C LYS A 57 25.98 -0.64 9.30
N GLN A 58 25.19 -1.53 9.87
CA GLN A 58 25.04 -2.91 9.33
C GLN A 58 24.48 -2.90 7.89
N VAL A 59 23.51 -2.02 7.60
CA VAL A 59 22.95 -1.87 6.23
C VAL A 59 24.03 -1.38 5.26
N PHE A 60 24.82 -0.39 5.64
CA PHE A 60 25.88 0.20 4.79
C PHE A 60 27.06 -0.77 4.62
N ASP A 61 27.46 -1.46 5.68
CA ASP A 61 28.49 -2.51 5.61
C ASP A 61 28.05 -3.64 4.65
N GLY A 62 26.76 -3.90 4.52
CA GLY A 62 26.15 -4.79 3.53
C GLY A 62 26.03 -4.21 2.10
N GLY A 63 26.61 -3.04 1.82
CA GLY A 63 26.66 -2.41 0.49
C GLY A 63 25.39 -1.62 0.11
N LEU A 64 24.39 -1.48 0.99
CA LEU A 64 23.14 -0.77 0.71
C LEU A 64 23.25 0.71 1.12
N VAL A 65 23.95 1.50 0.32
CA VAL A 65 24.37 2.89 0.64
C VAL A 65 23.46 3.98 0.08
N GLN A 66 22.40 3.63 -0.63
CA GLN A 66 21.50 4.62 -1.22
C GLN A 66 20.55 5.24 -0.19
N MET A 67 20.03 6.44 -0.49
CA MET A 67 19.18 7.24 0.41
C MET A 67 17.79 6.64 0.67
N THR A 68 17.34 5.68 -0.14
CA THR A 68 16.06 4.99 0.04
C THR A 68 16.18 3.51 -0.30
N GLN A 69 15.34 2.70 0.31
CA GLN A 69 15.32 1.26 0.03
C GLN A 69 15.06 0.93 -1.44
N GLY A 70 14.11 1.63 -2.07
CA GLY A 70 13.88 1.46 -3.50
C GLY A 70 15.09 1.85 -4.36
N SER A 71 15.88 2.86 -3.95
CA SER A 71 17.11 3.23 -4.66
C SER A 71 18.22 2.18 -4.49
N ASN A 72 18.31 1.56 -3.31
CA ASN A 72 19.19 0.40 -3.10
C ASN A 72 18.79 -0.76 -4.02
N ALA A 73 17.51 -1.10 -4.06
CA ALA A 73 16.99 -2.16 -4.91
C ALA A 73 17.27 -1.91 -6.41
N LEU A 74 17.05 -0.69 -6.87
CA LEU A 74 17.34 -0.33 -8.26
C LEU A 74 18.83 -0.31 -8.57
N HIS A 75 19.67 0.14 -7.62
CA HIS A 75 21.14 0.14 -7.77
C HIS A 75 21.65 -1.28 -7.92
N ASP A 76 21.26 -2.17 -7.00
CA ASP A 76 21.65 -3.58 -7.04
C ASP A 76 21.19 -4.27 -8.35
N TYR A 77 19.96 -3.99 -8.80
CA TYR A 77 19.47 -4.52 -10.06
C TYR A 77 20.25 -3.99 -11.29
N LYS A 78 20.67 -2.69 -11.24
CA LYS A 78 21.53 -2.12 -12.29
C LYS A 78 22.93 -2.75 -12.30
N GLU A 79 23.50 -3.08 -11.16
CA GLU A 79 24.77 -3.81 -11.08
C GLU A 79 24.65 -5.22 -11.71
N ILE A 80 23.57 -5.96 -11.39
CA ILE A 80 23.27 -7.26 -11.97
C ILE A 80 23.13 -7.18 -13.49
N THR A 81 22.34 -6.23 -14.00
CA THR A 81 22.06 -6.10 -15.45
C THR A 81 23.19 -5.42 -16.23
N GLY A 82 24.02 -4.65 -15.55
CA GLY A 82 25.16 -3.94 -16.12
C GLY A 82 24.78 -3.06 -17.33
N LYS A 83 25.57 -3.13 -18.40
CA LYS A 83 25.37 -2.36 -19.64
C LYS A 83 24.04 -2.66 -20.35
N ASN A 84 23.38 -3.78 -20.03
CA ASN A 84 22.12 -4.16 -20.64
C ASN A 84 20.93 -3.38 -20.07
N PHE A 85 21.06 -2.79 -18.86
CA PHE A 85 19.96 -2.08 -18.23
C PHE A 85 19.29 -1.04 -19.15
N LYS A 86 20.09 -0.18 -19.78
CA LYS A 86 19.58 0.88 -20.69
C LYS A 86 18.99 0.33 -21.99
N LYS A 87 19.43 -0.84 -22.45
CA LYS A 87 18.86 -1.50 -23.64
C LYS A 87 17.53 -2.16 -23.30
N LEU A 88 17.41 -2.75 -22.09
CA LEU A 88 16.20 -3.38 -21.63
C LEU A 88 15.14 -2.33 -21.25
N PHE A 89 15.56 -1.24 -20.65
CA PHE A 89 14.69 -0.20 -20.10
C PHE A 89 15.15 1.18 -20.58
N PRO A 90 14.88 1.51 -21.86
CA PRO A 90 15.21 2.82 -22.39
C PRO A 90 14.38 3.91 -21.69
N VAL A 91 14.97 5.10 -21.59
CA VAL A 91 14.24 6.28 -21.16
C VAL A 91 13.27 6.66 -22.27
N LEU A 92 12.00 6.67 -21.96
CA LEU A 92 10.95 6.98 -22.92
C LEU A 92 10.80 8.49 -23.10
N ASP A 93 10.37 8.90 -24.30
CA ASP A 93 9.85 10.24 -24.50
C ASP A 93 8.72 10.54 -23.48
N TYR A 94 8.65 11.79 -23.05
CA TYR A 94 7.71 12.20 -22.00
C TYR A 94 6.23 11.95 -22.39
N GLU A 95 5.84 12.24 -23.61
CA GLU A 95 4.45 12.03 -24.06
C GLU A 95 4.14 10.52 -24.20
N ILE A 96 5.11 9.72 -24.58
CA ILE A 96 4.99 8.24 -24.60
C ILE A 96 4.83 7.70 -23.19
N ASP A 97 5.71 8.11 -22.25
CA ASP A 97 5.57 7.71 -20.82
C ASP A 97 4.21 8.09 -20.25
N LYS A 98 3.79 9.33 -20.49
CA LYS A 98 2.53 9.89 -20.01
C LYS A 98 1.30 9.16 -20.56
N ASP A 99 1.32 8.76 -21.83
CA ASP A 99 0.24 7.99 -22.43
C ASP A 99 0.19 6.57 -21.86
N ILE A 100 1.30 5.85 -21.85
CA ILE A 100 1.39 4.51 -21.26
C ILE A 100 1.00 4.53 -19.78
N ARG A 101 1.39 5.56 -19.03
CA ARG A 101 1.09 5.76 -17.60
C ARG A 101 -0.41 5.81 -17.29
N LYS A 102 -1.26 6.10 -18.28
CA LYS A 102 -2.72 6.00 -18.10
C LYS A 102 -3.19 4.57 -17.84
N SER A 103 -2.44 3.58 -18.29
CA SER A 103 -2.70 2.17 -17.99
C SER A 103 -2.25 1.74 -16.59
N TYR A 104 -1.37 2.52 -15.93
CA TYR A 104 -0.82 2.16 -14.63
C TYR A 104 -1.88 2.28 -13.52
N LYS A 105 -2.10 1.19 -12.80
CA LYS A 105 -2.98 1.11 -11.63
C LYS A 105 -2.26 0.36 -10.51
N GLY A 106 -2.65 0.60 -9.27
CA GLY A 106 -2.12 -0.10 -8.09
C GLY A 106 -2.60 -1.54 -7.97
N GLY A 107 -2.40 -2.15 -6.81
CA GLY A 107 -2.91 -3.47 -6.47
C GLY A 107 -4.44 -3.49 -6.33
N PHE A 108 -5.02 -4.67 -6.46
CA PHE A 108 -6.44 -4.89 -6.26
C PHE A 108 -6.78 -4.80 -4.77
N CYS A 109 -7.69 -3.90 -4.39
CA CYS A 109 -8.20 -3.79 -3.03
C CYS A 109 -9.71 -3.63 -3.09
N TYR A 110 -10.45 -4.64 -2.64
CA TYR A 110 -11.89 -4.70 -2.81
C TYR A 110 -12.59 -5.35 -1.62
N ALA A 111 -13.64 -4.71 -1.14
CA ALA A 111 -14.56 -5.29 -0.17
C ALA A 111 -15.84 -5.70 -0.91
N ASN A 112 -16.24 -6.95 -0.78
CA ASN A 112 -17.43 -7.46 -1.46
C ASN A 112 -18.70 -6.81 -0.89
N PRO A 113 -19.46 -6.02 -1.69
CA PRO A 113 -20.64 -5.29 -1.20
C PRO A 113 -21.73 -6.20 -0.64
N LYS A 114 -21.77 -7.48 -1.04
CA LYS A 114 -22.71 -8.49 -0.52
C LYS A 114 -22.60 -8.65 0.99
N PHE A 115 -21.38 -8.45 1.53
CA PHE A 115 -21.04 -8.66 2.95
C PHE A 115 -20.70 -7.36 3.68
N ALA A 116 -20.64 -6.22 2.99
CA ALA A 116 -20.25 -4.95 3.57
C ALA A 116 -21.14 -4.56 4.77
N GLY A 117 -20.49 -4.27 5.91
CA GLY A 117 -21.15 -3.89 7.16
C GLY A 117 -21.86 -5.03 7.90
N LYS A 118 -21.89 -6.25 7.36
CA LYS A 118 -22.46 -7.41 8.02
C LYS A 118 -21.44 -8.10 8.93
N GLU A 119 -21.96 -8.72 9.97
CA GLU A 119 -21.16 -9.65 10.77
C GLU A 119 -21.05 -10.97 10.02
N ILE A 120 -19.82 -11.46 9.87
CA ILE A 120 -19.48 -12.72 9.23
C ILE A 120 -18.93 -13.65 10.30
N GLY A 121 -19.30 -14.92 10.24
CA GLY A 121 -18.75 -15.96 11.11
C GLY A 121 -17.29 -16.27 10.82
N GLU A 122 -16.89 -17.49 11.12
CA GLU A 122 -15.50 -17.94 10.94
C GLU A 122 -15.03 -17.91 9.50
N GLY A 123 -13.73 -17.69 9.32
CA GLY A 123 -13.12 -17.66 8.01
C GLY A 123 -11.60 -17.68 8.07
N ILE A 124 -11.00 -17.69 6.88
CA ILE A 124 -9.54 -17.72 6.70
C ILE A 124 -9.04 -16.52 5.92
N VAL A 125 -7.80 -16.16 6.21
CA VAL A 125 -7.03 -15.19 5.44
C VAL A 125 -5.89 -15.92 4.75
N LEU A 126 -5.81 -15.78 3.45
CA LEU A 126 -4.71 -16.25 2.62
C LEU A 126 -3.87 -15.05 2.14
N ASP A 127 -2.58 -15.25 1.98
CA ASP A 127 -1.63 -14.23 1.50
C ASP A 127 -0.69 -14.85 0.47
N VAL A 128 -0.37 -14.12 -0.60
CA VAL A 128 0.57 -14.62 -1.61
C VAL A 128 2.00 -14.44 -1.14
N ASN A 129 2.79 -15.49 -1.18
CA ASN A 129 4.22 -15.44 -0.87
C ASN A 129 4.96 -14.50 -1.83
N SER A 130 5.14 -13.23 -1.42
CA SER A 130 5.84 -12.19 -2.18
C SER A 130 5.26 -11.99 -3.59
N LEU A 131 4.03 -11.50 -3.69
CA LEU A 131 3.29 -11.36 -4.96
C LEU A 131 4.08 -10.61 -6.05
N TYR A 132 4.56 -9.40 -5.81
CA TYR A 132 5.29 -8.65 -6.84
C TYR A 132 6.61 -9.31 -7.26
N PRO A 133 7.44 -9.84 -6.36
CA PRO A 133 8.60 -10.65 -6.74
C PRO A 133 8.25 -11.90 -7.55
N SER A 134 7.14 -12.57 -7.24
CA SER A 134 6.69 -13.74 -8.02
C SER A 134 6.29 -13.37 -9.45
N VAL A 135 5.61 -12.21 -9.60
CA VAL A 135 5.29 -11.65 -10.92
C VAL A 135 6.57 -11.34 -11.70
N MET A 136 7.54 -10.67 -11.07
CA MET A 136 8.83 -10.36 -11.71
C MET A 136 9.58 -11.62 -12.14
N ARG A 137 9.45 -12.72 -11.37
CA ARG A 137 10.14 -14.00 -11.62
C ARG A 137 9.47 -14.85 -12.69
N TYR A 138 8.14 -14.89 -12.73
CA TYR A 138 7.41 -15.92 -13.49
C TYR A 138 6.54 -15.39 -14.63
N LYS A 139 6.30 -14.08 -14.72
CA LYS A 139 5.41 -13.53 -15.74
C LYS A 139 6.14 -12.96 -16.93
N LEU A 140 5.47 -12.96 -18.07
CA LEU A 140 5.95 -12.29 -19.27
C LEU A 140 5.92 -10.77 -19.06
N LEU A 141 7.06 -10.09 -19.20
CA LEU A 141 7.23 -8.68 -18.88
C LEU A 141 7.82 -7.89 -20.04
N PRO A 142 7.44 -6.61 -20.22
CA PRO A 142 7.85 -5.79 -21.35
C PRO A 142 9.30 -5.30 -21.22
N TYR A 143 9.98 -5.15 -22.38
CA TYR A 143 11.29 -4.52 -22.46
C TYR A 143 11.50 -3.81 -23.82
N GLY A 144 12.51 -2.94 -23.88
CA GLY A 144 12.92 -2.23 -25.09
C GLY A 144 12.01 -1.08 -25.47
N GLU A 145 12.26 -0.47 -26.63
CA GLU A 145 11.46 0.63 -27.13
C GLU A 145 10.03 0.19 -27.46
N PRO A 146 9.01 0.90 -26.98
CA PRO A 146 7.62 0.66 -27.38
C PRO A 146 7.40 1.08 -28.83
N VAL A 147 6.47 0.38 -29.51
CA VAL A 147 6.05 0.72 -30.88
C VAL A 147 4.56 1.08 -30.86
N GLY A 148 4.22 2.26 -31.36
CA GLY A 148 2.83 2.69 -31.49
C GLY A 148 2.06 1.87 -32.54
N PHE A 149 0.75 1.74 -32.33
CA PHE A 149 -0.17 1.17 -33.31
C PHE A 149 -1.52 1.91 -33.26
N GLU A 150 -2.26 1.86 -34.35
CA GLU A 150 -3.59 2.45 -34.47
C GLU A 150 -4.68 1.39 -34.47
N GLY A 151 -5.88 1.77 -34.08
CA GLY A 151 -7.04 0.90 -34.04
C GLY A 151 -6.94 -0.22 -33.00
N LYS A 152 -7.60 -1.33 -33.25
CA LYS A 152 -7.56 -2.53 -32.40
C LYS A 152 -6.24 -3.26 -32.60
N TYR A 153 -5.57 -3.64 -31.50
CA TYR A 153 -4.35 -4.43 -31.57
C TYR A 153 -4.55 -5.71 -32.40
N GLN A 154 -3.62 -5.92 -33.31
CA GLN A 154 -3.50 -7.16 -34.08
C GLN A 154 -2.34 -7.96 -33.55
N TYR A 155 -2.54 -9.26 -33.34
CA TYR A 155 -1.50 -10.12 -32.77
C TYR A 155 -0.19 -10.02 -33.51
N ASP A 156 0.85 -9.73 -32.74
CA ASP A 156 2.23 -9.64 -33.21
C ASP A 156 3.14 -10.47 -32.31
N LYS A 157 3.70 -11.55 -32.85
CA LYS A 157 4.57 -12.47 -32.07
C LYS A 157 5.81 -11.80 -31.48
N TRP A 158 6.26 -10.70 -32.06
CA TRP A 158 7.43 -9.94 -31.60
C TRP A 158 7.07 -8.92 -30.49
N TYR A 159 5.81 -8.53 -30.42
CA TYR A 159 5.28 -7.55 -29.49
C TYR A 159 4.01 -8.06 -28.79
N PRO A 160 4.10 -9.16 -28.01
CA PRO A 160 2.92 -9.85 -27.47
C PRO A 160 2.22 -9.09 -26.34
N LEU A 161 2.85 -8.10 -25.75
CA LEU A 161 2.27 -7.24 -24.72
C LEU A 161 1.97 -5.85 -25.30
N TYR A 162 0.85 -5.25 -24.86
CA TYR A 162 0.43 -3.94 -25.34
C TYR A 162 -0.43 -3.20 -24.31
N THR A 163 -0.51 -1.87 -24.47
CA THR A 163 -1.54 -1.03 -23.87
C THR A 163 -2.52 -0.63 -24.96
N GLN A 164 -3.81 -0.58 -24.65
CA GLN A 164 -4.87 -0.28 -25.60
C GLN A 164 -5.82 0.76 -25.04
N TRP A 165 -6.08 1.81 -25.82
CA TRP A 165 -7.16 2.73 -25.57
C TRP A 165 -8.45 2.21 -26.19
N VAL A 166 -9.49 2.16 -25.38
CA VAL A 166 -10.83 1.73 -25.79
C VAL A 166 -11.88 2.71 -25.28
N TYR A 167 -12.77 3.15 -26.19
CA TYR A 167 -13.95 3.95 -25.86
C TYR A 167 -15.16 3.03 -25.85
N CYS A 168 -15.79 2.87 -24.70
CA CYS A 168 -16.77 1.82 -24.54
C CYS A 168 -17.81 2.12 -23.47
N GLU A 169 -18.93 1.43 -23.60
CA GLU A 169 -19.90 1.18 -22.54
C GLU A 169 -19.67 -0.22 -21.98
N PHE A 170 -19.93 -0.40 -20.70
CA PHE A 170 -19.75 -1.71 -20.08
C PHE A 170 -20.68 -1.92 -18.89
N LYS A 171 -20.97 -3.20 -18.63
CA LYS A 171 -21.74 -3.66 -17.49
C LYS A 171 -21.13 -4.94 -16.95
N LEU A 172 -20.96 -5.02 -15.63
CA LEU A 172 -20.43 -6.20 -14.96
C LEU A 172 -21.40 -7.39 -15.17
N LYS A 173 -20.88 -8.52 -15.57
CA LYS A 173 -21.64 -9.78 -15.67
C LYS A 173 -22.04 -10.26 -14.27
N ALA A 174 -23.20 -10.89 -14.17
CA ALA A 174 -23.65 -11.48 -12.91
C ALA A 174 -22.69 -12.55 -12.41
N GLY A 175 -22.31 -12.48 -11.13
CA GLY A 175 -21.37 -13.42 -10.51
C GLY A 175 -19.89 -13.12 -10.76
N TYR A 176 -19.58 -11.97 -11.36
CA TYR A 176 -18.19 -11.56 -11.59
C TYR A 176 -17.73 -10.43 -10.65
N ILE A 177 -16.43 -10.39 -10.40
CA ILE A 177 -15.77 -9.36 -9.59
C ILE A 177 -15.43 -8.16 -10.49
N PRO A 178 -15.72 -6.90 -10.09
CA PRO A 178 -15.39 -5.74 -10.90
C PRO A 178 -13.88 -5.48 -10.93
N THR A 179 -13.35 -5.13 -12.10
CA THR A 179 -11.92 -4.92 -12.34
C THR A 179 -11.56 -3.49 -12.72
N ILE A 180 -12.57 -2.65 -13.04
CA ILE A 180 -12.37 -1.29 -13.55
C ILE A 180 -12.49 -0.26 -12.45
N GLN A 181 -11.45 0.58 -12.34
CA GLN A 181 -11.42 1.79 -11.52
C GLN A 181 -11.10 3.00 -12.40
N LEU A 182 -11.79 4.13 -12.20
CA LEU A 182 -11.46 5.41 -12.80
C LEU A 182 -10.88 6.34 -11.73
N LYS A 183 -9.66 6.81 -11.91
CA LYS A 183 -8.96 7.68 -10.94
C LYS A 183 -9.49 9.12 -10.91
N SER A 184 -10.04 9.59 -12.01
CA SER A 184 -10.65 10.92 -12.10
C SER A 184 -11.58 10.99 -13.31
N TYR A 185 -12.86 11.11 -13.07
CA TYR A 185 -13.84 11.36 -14.13
C TYR A 185 -14.91 12.31 -13.59
N GLY A 186 -14.49 13.58 -13.39
CA GLY A 186 -15.35 14.60 -12.80
C GLY A 186 -15.83 14.21 -11.39
N ASP A 187 -16.99 14.72 -11.00
CA ASP A 187 -17.62 14.39 -9.71
C ASP A 187 -18.42 13.09 -9.74
N ARG A 188 -18.49 12.42 -10.90
CA ARG A 188 -19.35 11.26 -11.13
C ARG A 188 -18.82 9.97 -10.49
N PHE A 189 -17.51 9.72 -10.57
CA PHE A 189 -16.90 8.52 -10.04
C PHE A 189 -15.96 8.84 -8.87
N LYS A 190 -16.15 8.14 -7.76
CA LYS A 190 -15.24 8.27 -6.62
C LYS A 190 -13.93 7.55 -6.93
N PRO A 191 -12.79 8.17 -6.68
CA PRO A 191 -11.50 7.49 -6.76
C PRO A 191 -11.50 6.23 -5.90
N ASN A 192 -10.94 5.15 -6.42
CA ASN A 192 -10.84 3.83 -5.80
C ASN A 192 -12.12 2.98 -5.74
N ASP A 193 -13.27 3.47 -6.19
CA ASP A 193 -14.44 2.62 -6.35
C ASP A 193 -14.29 1.75 -7.61
N TYR A 194 -14.66 0.48 -7.51
CA TYR A 194 -14.76 -0.42 -8.65
C TYR A 194 -16.14 -0.29 -9.30
N LEU A 195 -16.14 -0.11 -10.61
CA LEU A 195 -17.36 0.18 -11.35
C LEU A 195 -18.05 -1.11 -11.80
N VAL A 196 -19.34 -1.19 -11.52
CA VAL A 196 -20.20 -2.25 -12.04
C VAL A 196 -20.76 -1.91 -13.42
N ASP A 197 -20.94 -0.63 -13.73
CA ASP A 197 -21.31 -0.10 -15.05
C ASP A 197 -20.86 1.36 -15.19
N ASN A 198 -20.98 1.90 -16.38
CA ASN A 198 -20.74 3.32 -16.66
C ASN A 198 -22.01 4.10 -17.02
N GLY A 199 -23.19 3.52 -16.79
CA GLY A 199 -24.48 4.21 -16.88
C GLY A 199 -24.81 4.75 -18.27
N PHE A 200 -24.49 4.00 -19.31
CA PHE A 200 -24.71 4.35 -20.72
C PHE A 200 -23.98 5.61 -21.21
N GLU A 201 -22.99 6.09 -20.46
CA GLU A 201 -22.09 7.17 -20.93
C GLU A 201 -20.73 6.57 -21.22
N PRO A 202 -20.36 6.43 -22.49
CA PRO A 202 -19.09 5.84 -22.88
C PRO A 202 -17.89 6.57 -22.26
N VAL A 203 -16.87 5.80 -21.88
CA VAL A 203 -15.64 6.31 -21.28
C VAL A 203 -14.42 5.78 -22.00
N TRP A 204 -13.36 6.58 -22.00
CA TRP A 204 -12.05 6.12 -22.44
C TRP A 204 -11.35 5.34 -21.31
N LEU A 205 -10.94 4.13 -21.62
CA LEU A 205 -10.08 3.30 -20.78
C LEU A 205 -8.75 3.04 -21.48
N CYS A 206 -7.65 3.23 -20.76
CA CYS A 206 -6.33 2.74 -21.19
C CYS A 206 -5.98 1.54 -20.32
N LEU A 207 -5.87 0.37 -20.93
CA LEU A 207 -5.67 -0.91 -20.25
C LEU A 207 -4.44 -1.62 -20.82
N THR A 208 -3.69 -2.31 -19.96
CA THR A 208 -2.70 -3.29 -20.42
C THR A 208 -3.43 -4.49 -21.05
N SER A 209 -2.76 -5.25 -21.89
CA SER A 209 -3.34 -6.50 -22.46
C SER A 209 -3.85 -7.46 -21.39
N VAL A 210 -3.21 -7.49 -20.22
CA VAL A 210 -3.61 -8.32 -19.07
C VAL A 210 -4.90 -7.83 -18.43
N ASP A 211 -4.99 -6.50 -18.17
CA ASP A 211 -6.23 -5.92 -17.63
C ASP A 211 -7.37 -5.97 -18.64
N LEU A 212 -7.06 -5.86 -19.94
CA LEU A 212 -8.04 -5.93 -21.01
C LEU A 212 -8.67 -7.32 -21.11
N GLU A 213 -7.89 -8.38 -20.93
CA GLU A 213 -8.38 -9.76 -20.85
C GLU A 213 -9.40 -9.92 -19.72
N LEU A 214 -9.03 -9.51 -18.49
CA LEU A 214 -9.96 -9.51 -17.35
C LEU A 214 -11.21 -8.67 -17.61
N PHE A 215 -11.06 -7.53 -18.26
CA PHE A 215 -12.17 -6.65 -18.57
C PHE A 215 -13.20 -7.34 -19.47
N PHE A 216 -12.76 -7.93 -20.57
CA PHE A 216 -13.68 -8.65 -21.47
C PHE A 216 -14.23 -9.96 -20.87
N GLU A 217 -13.47 -10.59 -19.99
CA GLU A 217 -13.95 -11.77 -19.25
C GLU A 217 -15.07 -11.39 -18.28
N HIS A 218 -14.91 -10.30 -17.51
CA HIS A 218 -15.80 -9.97 -16.41
C HIS A 218 -16.98 -9.07 -16.80
N TYR A 219 -16.89 -8.32 -17.91
CA TYR A 219 -17.95 -7.39 -18.33
C TYR A 219 -18.55 -7.74 -19.68
N GLU A 220 -19.81 -7.36 -19.85
CA GLU A 220 -20.41 -7.15 -21.17
C GLU A 220 -19.95 -5.78 -21.65
N VAL A 221 -19.27 -5.76 -22.78
CA VAL A 221 -18.61 -4.55 -23.29
C VAL A 221 -19.11 -4.23 -24.71
N ASN A 222 -19.64 -3.02 -24.89
CA ASN A 222 -19.94 -2.43 -26.18
C ASN A 222 -18.81 -1.44 -26.56
N VAL A 223 -17.94 -1.87 -27.44
CA VAL A 223 -16.82 -1.02 -27.89
C VAL A 223 -17.28 -0.11 -29.02
N ILE A 224 -17.16 1.19 -28.81
CA ILE A 224 -17.52 2.22 -29.79
C ILE A 224 -16.30 2.58 -30.65
N GLU A 225 -15.10 2.69 -30.02
CA GLU A 225 -13.88 3.05 -30.73
C GLU A 225 -12.64 2.37 -30.14
N TRP A 226 -11.74 1.94 -31.04
CA TRP A 226 -10.38 1.50 -30.74
C TRP A 226 -9.40 2.56 -31.22
N ARG A 227 -8.75 3.29 -30.32
CA ARG A 227 -7.84 4.38 -30.71
C ARG A 227 -6.43 3.89 -31.06
N GLY A 228 -6.04 2.73 -30.55
CA GLY A 228 -4.67 2.24 -30.65
C GLY A 228 -3.96 2.24 -29.29
N GLY A 229 -2.65 2.24 -29.31
CA GLY A 229 -1.83 2.20 -28.10
C GLY A 229 -0.37 1.89 -28.39
N TRP A 230 0.30 1.24 -27.43
CA TRP A 230 1.72 0.90 -27.49
C TRP A 230 1.92 -0.59 -27.31
N LYS A 231 2.72 -1.21 -28.15
CA LYS A 231 3.09 -2.63 -28.07
C LYS A 231 4.56 -2.80 -27.72
N PHE A 232 4.88 -3.88 -27.01
CA PHE A 232 6.16 -4.11 -26.39
C PHE A 232 6.71 -5.48 -26.74
N LYS A 233 8.03 -5.55 -26.96
CA LYS A 233 8.76 -6.81 -26.83
C LYS A 233 8.60 -7.32 -25.40
N ALA A 234 8.63 -8.64 -25.24
CA ALA A 234 8.45 -9.21 -23.92
C ALA A 234 9.34 -10.44 -23.72
N ALA A 235 9.75 -10.65 -22.46
CA ALA A 235 10.53 -11.82 -22.06
C ALA A 235 10.16 -12.27 -20.65
N TYR A 236 10.40 -13.56 -20.41
CA TYR A 236 10.54 -14.11 -19.07
C TYR A 236 11.98 -13.90 -18.58
N GLY A 237 12.18 -14.01 -17.28
CA GLY A 237 13.53 -14.07 -16.71
C GLY A 237 14.27 -12.74 -16.59
N LEU A 238 13.61 -11.60 -16.86
CA LEU A 238 14.26 -10.29 -16.76
C LEU A 238 14.78 -9.97 -15.35
N PHE A 239 14.19 -10.55 -14.33
CA PHE A 239 14.52 -10.31 -12.91
C PHE A 239 15.03 -11.57 -12.18
N ASP A 240 15.26 -12.66 -12.86
CA ASP A 240 15.56 -13.96 -12.23
C ASP A 240 16.74 -13.87 -11.26
N GLU A 241 17.88 -13.38 -11.70
CA GLU A 241 19.08 -13.26 -10.89
C GLU A 241 18.86 -12.37 -9.65
N TYR A 242 18.13 -11.26 -9.81
CA TYR A 242 17.81 -10.36 -8.70
C TYR A 242 16.86 -11.01 -7.68
N VAL A 243 15.79 -11.64 -8.15
CA VAL A 243 14.80 -12.26 -7.28
C VAL A 243 15.39 -13.46 -6.56
N ASP A 244 16.09 -14.33 -7.28
CA ASP A 244 16.71 -15.54 -6.72
C ASP A 244 17.75 -15.15 -5.66
N LYS A 245 18.61 -14.16 -5.91
CA LYS A 245 19.57 -13.61 -4.94
C LYS A 245 18.89 -13.22 -3.63
N TRP A 246 17.85 -12.38 -3.69
CA TRP A 246 17.22 -11.85 -2.48
C TRP A 246 16.29 -12.84 -1.78
N VAL A 247 15.74 -13.81 -2.51
CA VAL A 247 15.03 -14.97 -1.93
C VAL A 247 16.01 -15.86 -1.17
N GLU A 248 17.17 -16.14 -1.72
CA GLU A 248 18.22 -16.90 -1.04
C GLU A 248 18.69 -16.22 0.24
N VAL A 249 18.99 -14.91 0.18
CA VAL A 249 19.36 -14.10 1.37
C VAL A 249 18.27 -14.15 2.43
N LYS A 250 16.99 -14.00 2.02
CA LYS A 250 15.83 -14.08 2.95
C LYS A 250 15.75 -15.46 3.62
N ASN A 251 15.89 -16.52 2.86
CA ASN A 251 15.76 -17.90 3.37
C ASN A 251 16.93 -18.25 4.31
N LYS A 252 18.15 -17.91 3.92
CA LYS A 252 19.33 -18.09 4.77
C LYS A 252 19.19 -17.32 6.09
N ALA A 253 18.80 -16.05 6.02
CA ALA A 253 18.58 -15.23 7.22
C ALA A 253 17.48 -15.80 8.13
N THR A 254 16.47 -16.48 7.55
CA THR A 254 15.42 -17.17 8.33
C THR A 254 16.00 -18.37 9.07
N ILE A 255 16.83 -19.18 8.42
CA ILE A 255 17.49 -20.35 9.02
C ILE A 255 18.46 -19.90 10.14
N ASP A 256 19.23 -18.86 9.88
CA ASP A 256 20.23 -18.31 10.82
C ASP A 256 19.59 -17.49 11.97
N GLY A 257 18.26 -17.30 11.98
CA GLY A 257 17.56 -16.46 12.97
C GLY A 257 17.90 -14.96 12.87
N ASN A 258 18.46 -14.51 11.73
CA ASN A 258 18.84 -13.11 11.51
C ASN A 258 17.65 -12.30 10.96
N GLU A 259 16.79 -11.83 11.86
CA GLU A 259 15.60 -11.04 11.50
C GLU A 259 15.92 -9.71 10.81
N GLY A 260 17.07 -9.08 11.09
CA GLY A 260 17.51 -7.86 10.41
C GLY A 260 17.77 -8.09 8.94
N GLN A 261 18.58 -9.10 8.61
CA GLN A 261 18.91 -9.46 7.24
C GLN A 261 17.69 -9.99 6.48
N ARG A 262 16.84 -10.79 7.15
CA ARG A 262 15.56 -11.25 6.60
C ARG A 262 14.65 -10.08 6.21
N THR A 263 14.54 -9.09 7.11
CA THR A 263 13.75 -7.88 6.88
C THR A 263 14.31 -7.03 5.73
N LEU A 264 15.64 -6.86 5.65
CA LEU A 264 16.29 -6.17 4.52
C LEU A 264 16.00 -6.88 3.20
N ALA A 265 16.17 -8.20 3.13
CA ALA A 265 15.88 -8.96 1.93
C ALA A 265 14.43 -8.82 1.47
N LYS A 266 13.47 -8.84 2.42
CA LYS A 266 12.06 -8.60 2.14
C LYS A 266 11.82 -7.18 1.59
N LEU A 267 12.49 -6.17 2.13
CA LEU A 267 12.40 -4.79 1.63
C LEU A 267 13.00 -4.66 0.22
N MET A 268 14.14 -5.30 -0.05
CA MET A 268 14.74 -5.30 -1.39
C MET A 268 13.80 -5.91 -2.42
N LEU A 269 13.25 -7.08 -2.15
CA LEU A 269 12.29 -7.76 -3.02
C LEU A 269 11.06 -6.90 -3.34
N ASN A 270 10.50 -6.21 -2.34
CA ASN A 270 9.25 -5.48 -2.51
C ASN A 270 9.43 -4.03 -2.99
N SER A 271 10.65 -3.50 -3.04
CA SER A 271 10.87 -2.08 -3.34
C SER A 271 11.26 -1.79 -4.79
N LEU A 272 11.71 -2.81 -5.54
CA LEU A 272 12.24 -2.61 -6.89
C LEU A 272 11.18 -2.19 -7.90
N TYR A 273 10.05 -2.90 -7.95
CA TYR A 273 9.02 -2.66 -8.97
C TYR A 273 8.49 -1.22 -8.96
N GLY A 274 8.34 -0.65 -7.76
CA GLY A 274 7.85 0.71 -7.58
C GLY A 274 8.76 1.79 -8.21
N LYS A 275 10.06 1.47 -8.41
CA LYS A 275 10.97 2.39 -9.08
C LYS A 275 10.66 2.56 -10.56
N PHE A 276 10.22 1.51 -11.23
CA PHE A 276 9.82 1.58 -12.63
C PHE A 276 8.58 2.43 -12.87
N ALA A 277 7.71 2.55 -11.84
CA ALA A 277 6.46 3.30 -11.90
C ALA A 277 6.54 4.72 -11.30
N LEU A 278 7.72 5.19 -10.89
CA LEU A 278 7.88 6.54 -10.34
C LEU A 278 7.32 7.58 -11.33
N ASN A 279 6.54 8.53 -10.77
CA ASN A 279 6.04 9.64 -11.58
C ASN A 279 7.19 10.61 -11.88
N PRO A 280 7.46 10.92 -13.16
CA PRO A 280 8.44 11.94 -13.52
C PRO A 280 8.02 13.33 -13.06
N ASP A 281 6.73 13.63 -12.99
CA ASP A 281 6.22 14.91 -12.53
C ASP A 281 6.17 14.95 -11.00
N VAL A 282 7.06 15.70 -10.41
CA VAL A 282 7.21 15.81 -8.96
C VAL A 282 6.94 17.24 -8.51
N ARG A 283 6.21 17.38 -7.42
CA ARG A 283 6.09 18.64 -6.69
C ARG A 283 6.42 18.43 -5.22
N SER A 284 7.35 19.19 -4.70
CA SER A 284 7.66 19.17 -3.28
C SER A 284 6.48 19.69 -2.48
N LYS A 285 6.22 19.08 -1.32
CA LYS A 285 5.32 19.66 -0.32
C LYS A 285 6.17 20.46 0.64
N ILE A 286 6.04 21.79 0.58
CA ILE A 286 6.80 22.72 1.42
C ILE A 286 5.94 23.05 2.64
N PRO A 287 6.38 22.69 3.86
CA PRO A 287 5.65 23.05 5.07
C PRO A 287 5.73 24.57 5.30
N TYR A 288 4.64 25.15 5.76
CA TYR A 288 4.59 26.54 6.24
C TYR A 288 3.62 26.65 7.41
N LEU A 289 3.75 27.71 8.18
CA LEU A 289 2.86 28.01 9.28
C LEU A 289 1.64 28.79 8.76
N ASP A 290 0.47 28.24 8.95
CA ASP A 290 -0.80 28.94 8.73
C ASP A 290 -1.19 29.60 10.06
N TYR A 291 -0.82 30.86 10.22
CA TYR A 291 -1.05 31.62 11.46
C TYR A 291 -2.54 31.90 11.74
N GLU A 292 -3.38 31.90 10.70
CA GLU A 292 -4.83 32.10 10.91
C GLU A 292 -5.49 30.86 11.51
N LYS A 293 -4.96 29.67 11.21
CA LYS A 293 -5.51 28.40 11.66
C LYS A 293 -4.64 27.72 12.72
N ASP A 294 -3.59 28.39 13.14
CA ASP A 294 -2.62 27.91 14.12
C ASP A 294 -2.15 26.47 13.87
N LYS A 295 -1.78 26.19 12.60
CA LYS A 295 -1.38 24.85 12.17
C LYS A 295 -0.27 24.86 11.13
N VAL A 296 0.46 23.74 11.07
CA VAL A 296 1.34 23.46 9.93
C VAL A 296 0.49 23.08 8.73
N ALA A 297 0.59 23.85 7.68
CA ALA A 297 0.01 23.57 6.37
C ALA A 297 1.11 23.27 5.35
N TYR A 298 0.73 22.81 4.17
CA TYR A 298 1.66 22.47 3.09
C TYR A 298 1.24 23.15 1.81
N ARG A 299 2.16 23.84 1.17
CA ARG A 299 1.99 24.32 -0.21
C ARG A 299 2.78 23.46 -1.16
N LEU A 300 2.31 23.36 -2.39
CA LEU A 300 3.06 22.71 -3.46
C LEU A 300 4.19 23.64 -3.92
N GLY A 301 5.38 23.12 -4.05
CA GLY A 301 6.50 23.77 -4.70
C GLY A 301 6.33 23.83 -6.21
N GLU A 302 7.34 24.39 -6.88
CA GLU A 302 7.38 24.40 -8.33
C GLU A 302 7.37 22.98 -8.92
N PRO A 303 6.75 22.79 -10.08
CA PRO A 303 6.82 21.52 -10.81
C PRO A 303 8.27 21.19 -11.17
N GLU A 304 8.70 19.98 -10.87
CA GLU A 304 9.99 19.44 -11.27
C GLU A 304 9.73 18.21 -12.13
N GLN A 305 10.26 18.19 -13.35
CA GLN A 305 10.21 17.02 -14.19
C GLN A 305 11.51 16.23 -14.03
N ARG A 306 11.38 14.97 -13.63
CA ARG A 306 12.48 14.02 -13.49
C ARG A 306 12.43 12.98 -14.58
N GLU A 307 13.56 12.40 -14.88
CA GLU A 307 13.64 11.28 -15.81
C GLU A 307 12.92 10.05 -15.21
N GLY A 308 11.95 9.50 -15.95
CA GLY A 308 11.31 8.22 -15.62
C GLY A 308 12.27 7.07 -15.84
N ILE A 309 11.97 5.90 -15.26
CA ILE A 309 12.78 4.70 -15.51
C ILE A 309 12.21 3.92 -16.69
N TYR A 310 11.05 3.28 -16.50
CA TYR A 310 10.38 2.56 -17.59
C TYR A 310 8.97 2.16 -17.13
N ILE A 311 8.00 3.05 -17.35
CA ILE A 311 6.61 2.87 -16.87
C ILE A 311 5.93 1.58 -17.37
N PRO A 312 6.21 1.05 -18.60
CA PRO A 312 5.61 -0.21 -19.03
C PRO A 312 5.83 -1.34 -18.04
N MET A 313 7.04 -1.44 -17.48
CA MET A 313 7.36 -2.46 -16.48
C MET A 313 6.46 -2.35 -15.25
N GLY A 314 6.33 -1.14 -14.69
CA GLY A 314 5.45 -0.91 -13.55
C GLY A 314 3.98 -1.25 -13.83
N SER A 315 3.48 -0.88 -15.02
CA SER A 315 2.10 -1.17 -15.45
C SER A 315 1.84 -2.67 -15.54
N PHE A 316 2.74 -3.42 -16.17
CA PHE A 316 2.54 -4.87 -16.35
C PHE A 316 2.77 -5.68 -15.07
N ILE A 317 3.73 -5.30 -14.21
CA ILE A 317 3.91 -5.98 -12.92
C ILE A 317 2.63 -5.84 -12.07
N THR A 318 2.06 -4.63 -11.99
CA THR A 318 0.83 -4.44 -11.22
C THR A 318 -0.39 -5.06 -11.87
N SER A 319 -0.45 -5.13 -13.21
CA SER A 319 -1.52 -5.82 -13.93
C SER A 319 -1.52 -7.33 -13.65
N TRP A 320 -0.37 -7.97 -13.74
CA TRP A 320 -0.24 -9.39 -13.41
C TRP A 320 -0.53 -9.67 -11.93
N ALA A 321 -0.16 -8.75 -11.02
CA ALA A 321 -0.51 -8.87 -9.61
C ALA A 321 -2.05 -8.81 -9.43
N ARG A 322 -2.74 -7.85 -10.07
CA ARG A 322 -4.21 -7.79 -10.06
C ARG A 322 -4.83 -9.03 -10.66
N TRP A 323 -4.32 -9.48 -11.80
CA TRP A 323 -4.78 -10.70 -12.45
C TRP A 323 -4.71 -11.90 -11.49
N THR A 324 -3.59 -12.07 -10.79
CA THR A 324 -3.41 -13.16 -9.82
C THR A 324 -4.45 -13.12 -8.71
N THR A 325 -4.66 -11.95 -8.09
CA THR A 325 -5.60 -11.80 -6.98
C THR A 325 -7.05 -11.88 -7.43
N ILE A 326 -7.41 -11.24 -8.56
CA ILE A 326 -8.78 -11.23 -9.07
C ILE A 326 -9.20 -12.64 -9.54
N THR A 327 -8.34 -13.33 -10.29
CA THR A 327 -8.66 -14.69 -10.76
C THR A 327 -8.77 -15.67 -9.60
N ALA A 328 -7.94 -15.53 -8.57
CA ALA A 328 -8.06 -16.34 -7.37
C ALA A 328 -9.37 -16.04 -6.62
N ALA A 329 -9.70 -14.77 -6.40
CA ALA A 329 -10.95 -14.36 -5.77
C ALA A 329 -12.18 -14.81 -6.56
N GLN A 330 -12.11 -14.78 -7.91
CA GLN A 330 -13.21 -15.24 -8.78
C GLN A 330 -13.44 -16.75 -8.66
N LYS A 331 -12.39 -17.56 -8.52
CA LYS A 331 -12.53 -19.02 -8.32
C LYS A 331 -13.30 -19.38 -7.03
N VAL A 332 -13.20 -18.52 -6.03
CA VAL A 332 -13.81 -18.70 -4.71
C VAL A 332 -14.91 -17.66 -4.42
N PHE A 333 -15.56 -17.17 -5.48
CA PHE A 333 -16.48 -16.03 -5.44
C PHE A 333 -17.56 -16.12 -4.36
N ASP A 334 -18.14 -17.30 -4.14
CA ASP A 334 -19.22 -17.49 -3.15
C ASP A 334 -18.74 -17.28 -1.71
N ARG A 335 -17.45 -17.49 -1.44
CA ARG A 335 -16.81 -17.34 -0.14
C ARG A 335 -16.04 -16.02 0.00
N PHE A 336 -15.86 -15.27 -1.09
CA PHE A 336 -15.00 -14.11 -1.17
C PHE A 336 -15.57 -12.90 -0.42
N LEU A 337 -14.85 -12.46 0.61
CA LEU A 337 -15.19 -11.29 1.44
C LEU A 337 -14.44 -10.04 1.04
N TYR A 338 -13.11 -10.15 0.95
CA TYR A 338 -12.21 -9.02 0.85
C TYR A 338 -10.87 -9.42 0.23
N ALA A 339 -10.26 -8.47 -0.46
CA ALA A 339 -8.90 -8.60 -0.95
C ALA A 339 -8.12 -7.29 -0.73
N ASP A 340 -6.84 -7.39 -0.44
CA ASP A 340 -5.91 -6.25 -0.44
C ASP A 340 -4.57 -6.64 -1.02
N THR A 341 -4.41 -6.36 -2.30
CA THR A 341 -3.18 -6.58 -3.09
C THR A 341 -2.79 -8.05 -3.20
N ASP A 342 -2.30 -8.65 -2.13
CA ASP A 342 -1.76 -10.01 -2.03
C ASP A 342 -2.52 -10.89 -1.03
N SER A 343 -3.60 -10.38 -0.43
CA SER A 343 -4.41 -11.14 0.52
C SER A 343 -5.83 -11.40 0.02
N LEU A 344 -6.39 -12.55 0.42
CA LEU A 344 -7.78 -12.93 0.27
C LEU A 344 -8.37 -13.33 1.62
N HIS A 345 -9.54 -12.78 1.94
CA HIS A 345 -10.32 -13.12 3.12
C HIS A 345 -11.56 -13.89 2.68
N LEU A 346 -11.76 -15.09 3.21
CA LEU A 346 -12.78 -16.03 2.77
C LEU A 346 -13.64 -16.49 3.96
N ILE A 347 -14.93 -16.72 3.70
CA ILE A 347 -15.85 -17.37 4.65
C ILE A 347 -15.52 -18.87 4.72
N GLY A 348 -15.62 -19.44 5.94
CA GLY A 348 -15.40 -20.85 6.21
C GLY A 348 -13.92 -21.21 6.35
N LEU A 349 -13.66 -22.37 6.91
CA LEU A 349 -12.32 -22.83 7.30
C LEU A 349 -11.65 -23.74 6.27
N ASP A 350 -12.42 -24.27 5.32
CA ASP A 350 -11.90 -25.19 4.33
C ASP A 350 -10.87 -24.52 3.42
N GLU A 351 -9.86 -25.26 3.07
CA GLU A 351 -8.88 -24.84 2.08
C GLU A 351 -9.56 -24.65 0.72
N PRO A 352 -9.35 -23.54 -0.01
CA PRO A 352 -10.05 -23.28 -1.26
C PRO A 352 -9.52 -24.17 -2.38
N GLU A 353 -10.42 -24.84 -3.07
CA GLU A 353 -10.09 -25.62 -4.26
C GLU A 353 -9.59 -24.72 -5.40
N GLY A 354 -8.62 -25.20 -6.16
CA GLY A 354 -8.07 -24.54 -7.35
C GLY A 354 -7.11 -23.38 -7.07
N LEU A 355 -6.72 -23.15 -5.82
CA LEU A 355 -5.60 -22.30 -5.44
C LEU A 355 -4.41 -23.17 -5.01
N GLU A 356 -3.21 -22.80 -5.46
CA GLU A 356 -1.99 -23.47 -5.02
C GLU A 356 -1.62 -22.97 -3.63
N ILE A 357 -1.77 -23.81 -2.62
CA ILE A 357 -1.44 -23.49 -1.24
C ILE A 357 -0.08 -24.08 -0.88
N ASP A 358 0.88 -23.23 -0.55
CA ASP A 358 2.23 -23.62 -0.12
C ASP A 358 2.81 -22.53 0.79
N PRO A 359 3.33 -22.87 1.99
CA PRO A 359 3.82 -21.88 2.94
C PRO A 359 5.12 -21.18 2.52
N VAL A 360 5.88 -21.76 1.57
CA VAL A 360 7.23 -21.31 1.22
C VAL A 360 7.37 -20.92 -0.25
N LYS A 361 6.69 -21.62 -1.16
CA LYS A 361 6.81 -21.41 -2.60
C LYS A 361 6.47 -20.00 -3.01
N LEU A 362 7.40 -19.35 -3.72
CA LEU A 362 7.21 -18.00 -4.25
C LEU A 362 5.98 -17.94 -5.18
N GLY A 363 5.06 -17.04 -4.90
CA GLY A 363 3.83 -16.83 -5.68
C GLY A 363 2.66 -17.75 -5.31
N ALA A 364 2.86 -18.79 -4.48
CA ALA A 364 1.79 -19.60 -3.96
C ALA A 364 1.06 -18.87 -2.82
N TRP A 365 -0.19 -19.21 -2.59
CA TRP A 365 -0.97 -18.76 -1.46
C TRP A 365 -0.54 -19.50 -0.20
N LYS A 366 -0.50 -18.82 0.92
CA LYS A 366 -0.29 -19.42 2.25
C LYS A 366 -1.41 -19.03 3.17
N HIS A 367 -1.74 -19.89 4.10
CA HIS A 367 -2.63 -19.57 5.21
C HIS A 367 -1.92 -18.56 6.14
N GLU A 368 -2.50 -17.35 6.31
CA GLU A 368 -1.96 -16.32 7.20
C GLU A 368 -2.60 -16.37 8.57
N SER A 369 -3.93 -16.44 8.62
CA SER A 369 -4.68 -16.48 9.87
C SER A 369 -6.08 -17.06 9.68
N THR A 370 -6.67 -17.50 10.80
CA THR A 370 -8.07 -17.87 10.91
C THR A 370 -8.74 -16.89 11.87
N PHE A 371 -9.93 -16.40 11.52
CA PHE A 371 -10.74 -15.54 12.38
C PHE A 371 -12.03 -16.25 12.78
N SER A 372 -12.52 -15.99 14.01
CA SER A 372 -13.80 -16.53 14.52
C SER A 372 -15.00 -15.69 14.04
N ARG A 373 -14.77 -14.41 13.77
CA ARG A 373 -15.76 -13.50 13.17
C ARG A 373 -15.07 -12.32 12.50
N GLY A 374 -15.72 -11.73 11.48
CA GLY A 374 -15.24 -10.60 10.72
C GLY A 374 -16.33 -9.57 10.41
N LYS A 375 -15.95 -8.29 10.27
CA LYS A 375 -16.83 -7.21 9.80
C LYS A 375 -16.03 -6.30 8.86
N TYR A 376 -16.45 -6.22 7.60
CA TYR A 376 -15.78 -5.47 6.54
C TYR A 376 -16.66 -4.30 6.12
N LEU A 377 -16.22 -3.07 6.35
CA LEU A 377 -17.01 -1.87 6.05
C LEU A 377 -16.75 -1.35 4.64
N ARG A 378 -15.48 -1.25 4.27
CA ARG A 378 -14.98 -0.80 2.96
C ARG A 378 -13.53 -1.20 2.78
N GLN A 379 -12.96 -0.85 1.64
CA GLN A 379 -11.53 -1.03 1.37
C GLN A 379 -10.68 -0.46 2.52
N LYS A 380 -9.72 -1.25 2.98
CA LYS A 380 -8.81 -0.94 4.09
C LYS A 380 -9.53 -0.50 5.39
N CYS A 381 -10.72 -1.04 5.62
CA CYS A 381 -11.51 -0.75 6.81
C CYS A 381 -12.35 -1.97 7.24
N TYR A 382 -11.78 -2.78 8.12
CA TYR A 382 -12.39 -4.02 8.63
C TYR A 382 -11.82 -4.38 10.01
N ILE A 383 -12.54 -5.23 10.72
CA ILE A 383 -12.08 -5.89 11.95
C ILE A 383 -12.29 -7.39 11.87
N GLU A 384 -11.39 -8.13 12.47
CA GLU A 384 -11.42 -9.59 12.61
C GLU A 384 -11.11 -9.96 14.04
N GLU A 385 -11.78 -10.98 14.55
CA GLU A 385 -11.42 -11.57 15.84
C GLU A 385 -10.53 -12.80 15.61
N ILE A 386 -9.28 -12.71 16.04
CA ILE A 386 -8.28 -13.76 15.89
C ILE A 386 -7.78 -14.14 17.30
N ASN A 387 -7.96 -15.41 17.67
CA ASN A 387 -7.59 -15.90 19.02
C ASN A 387 -8.15 -15.04 20.16
N GLY A 388 -9.41 -14.61 20.05
CA GLY A 388 -10.11 -13.78 21.05
C GLY A 388 -9.64 -12.32 21.12
N LYS A 389 -8.81 -11.87 20.17
CA LYS A 389 -8.36 -10.48 20.08
C LYS A 389 -8.82 -9.83 18.78
N LEU A 390 -9.17 -8.56 18.84
CA LEU A 390 -9.52 -7.79 17.64
C LEU A 390 -8.26 -7.38 16.87
N LYS A 391 -8.18 -7.81 15.61
CA LYS A 391 -7.28 -7.27 14.61
C LYS A 391 -8.02 -6.17 13.88
N ILE A 392 -7.58 -4.92 14.01
CA ILE A 392 -8.22 -3.76 13.42
C ILE A 392 -7.38 -3.26 12.25
N THR A 393 -8.01 -3.12 11.10
CA THR A 393 -7.42 -2.46 9.93
C THR A 393 -8.34 -1.31 9.54
N CYS A 394 -7.86 -0.07 9.68
CA CYS A 394 -8.62 1.10 9.27
C CYS A 394 -7.68 2.18 8.74
N ALA A 395 -7.68 2.39 7.41
CA ALA A 395 -6.82 3.38 6.76
C ALA A 395 -7.07 4.79 7.31
N GLY A 396 -5.99 5.41 7.81
CA GLY A 396 -6.01 6.77 8.37
C GLY A 396 -6.42 6.85 9.86
N MET A 397 -6.80 5.74 10.47
CA MET A 397 -7.01 5.66 11.91
C MET A 397 -5.70 5.27 12.60
N PRO A 398 -5.15 6.07 13.51
CA PRO A 398 -3.96 5.71 14.28
C PRO A 398 -4.22 4.57 15.26
N SER A 399 -3.20 3.78 15.59
CA SER A 399 -3.30 2.68 16.57
C SER A 399 -3.78 3.14 17.97
N ARG A 400 -3.44 4.36 18.38
CA ARG A 400 -3.96 4.93 19.64
C ARG A 400 -5.49 5.00 19.71
N CYS A 401 -6.18 5.07 18.54
CA CYS A 401 -7.63 5.00 18.50
C CYS A 401 -8.14 3.58 18.68
N TYR A 402 -7.33 2.54 18.43
CA TYR A 402 -7.74 1.15 18.59
C TYR A 402 -7.85 0.77 20.05
N ASP A 403 -6.79 1.04 20.81
CA ASP A 403 -6.69 0.67 22.23
C ASP A 403 -7.35 1.71 23.15
N GLY A 404 -7.66 2.89 22.62
CA GLY A 404 -8.05 4.05 23.41
C GLY A 404 -6.84 4.77 24.02
N ILE A 405 -7.12 5.89 24.69
CA ILE A 405 -6.12 6.71 25.35
C ILE A 405 -6.44 6.84 26.85
N GLU A 406 -5.42 6.99 27.66
CA GLU A 406 -5.58 7.36 29.05
C GLU A 406 -5.91 8.85 29.15
N LEU A 407 -7.04 9.18 29.80
CA LEU A 407 -7.49 10.52 30.06
C LEU A 407 -7.07 10.95 31.46
N SER A 408 -6.64 12.21 31.60
CA SER A 408 -6.27 12.76 32.90
C SER A 408 -7.50 13.12 33.75
N GLU A 409 -7.31 13.26 35.06
CA GLU A 409 -8.34 13.76 35.99
C GLU A 409 -8.79 15.18 35.63
N ASN A 410 -7.84 16.01 35.13
CA ASN A 410 -8.12 17.38 34.70
C ASN A 410 -8.83 17.44 33.35
N GLY A 411 -8.77 16.35 32.58
CA GLY A 411 -9.35 16.26 31.24
C GLY A 411 -8.46 16.81 30.14
N GLU A 412 -8.89 16.54 28.91
CA GLU A 412 -8.26 17.02 27.71
C GLU A 412 -9.30 17.57 26.73
N PHE A 413 -8.94 18.59 25.96
CA PHE A 413 -9.84 19.17 24.96
C PHE A 413 -9.77 18.42 23.64
N PHE A 414 -10.95 18.07 23.11
CA PHE A 414 -11.13 17.47 21.80
C PHE A 414 -12.07 18.32 20.95
N THR A 415 -11.68 18.62 19.73
CA THR A 415 -12.58 19.25 18.77
C THR A 415 -13.46 18.19 18.10
N ILE A 416 -14.73 18.12 18.46
CA ILE A 416 -15.72 17.18 17.95
C ILE A 416 -16.85 17.99 17.29
N ASN A 417 -17.11 17.75 15.99
CA ASN A 417 -18.14 18.49 15.24
C ASN A 417 -18.00 20.02 15.35
N ASN A 418 -16.77 20.51 15.23
CA ASN A 418 -16.39 21.92 15.36
C ASN A 418 -16.68 22.56 16.74
N LYS A 419 -16.83 21.75 17.77
CA LYS A 419 -16.95 22.20 19.16
C LYS A 419 -15.82 21.61 19.98
N ASP A 420 -15.21 22.43 20.81
CA ASP A 420 -14.21 21.97 21.77
C ASP A 420 -14.93 21.44 23.02
N ILE A 421 -14.69 20.18 23.30
CA ILE A 421 -15.29 19.45 24.42
C ILE A 421 -14.15 19.00 25.33
N LEU A 422 -14.23 19.38 26.61
CA LEU A 422 -13.34 18.88 27.66
C LEU A 422 -13.83 17.49 28.06
N ILE A 423 -12.98 16.49 27.98
CA ILE A 423 -13.26 15.11 28.39
C ILE A 423 -12.29 14.72 29.50
N LYS A 424 -12.83 14.33 30.64
CA LYS A 424 -12.08 13.88 31.82
C LYS A 424 -12.07 12.35 31.93
N LYS A 425 -11.18 11.82 32.75
CA LYS A 425 -11.19 10.44 33.15
C LYS A 425 -12.56 10.09 33.78
N ASN A 426 -13.14 8.99 33.30
CA ASN A 426 -14.46 8.52 33.72
C ASN A 426 -15.68 9.35 33.28
N ASP A 427 -15.52 10.36 32.43
CA ASP A 427 -16.68 11.05 31.86
C ASP A 427 -17.51 10.11 30.97
N VAL A 428 -18.81 10.34 30.94
CA VAL A 428 -19.70 9.75 29.95
C VAL A 428 -19.46 10.47 28.62
N LEU A 429 -18.95 9.73 27.65
CA LEU A 429 -18.64 10.31 26.34
C LEU A 429 -19.93 10.73 25.59
N PRO A 430 -19.84 11.73 24.73
CA PRO A 430 -20.95 12.09 23.84
C PRO A 430 -21.38 10.91 22.98
N LYS A 431 -22.64 10.88 22.56
CA LYS A 431 -23.18 9.84 21.68
C LYS A 431 -22.30 9.69 20.43
N ASN A 432 -22.00 8.46 20.05
CA ASN A 432 -21.13 8.09 18.93
C ASN A 432 -19.65 8.53 19.06
N VAL A 433 -19.21 8.88 20.27
CA VAL A 433 -17.79 9.11 20.58
C VAL A 433 -17.30 8.01 21.52
N PHE A 434 -16.17 7.39 21.17
CA PHE A 434 -15.64 6.23 21.87
C PHE A 434 -14.16 6.39 22.18
N ASN A 435 -13.74 5.86 23.29
CA ASN A 435 -12.33 5.72 23.66
C ASN A 435 -11.93 4.25 23.47
N GLY A 436 -11.37 3.95 22.31
CA GLY A 436 -11.06 2.60 21.88
C GLY A 436 -12.11 2.00 20.93
N VAL A 437 -11.64 1.07 20.10
CA VAL A 437 -12.48 0.32 19.16
C VAL A 437 -12.91 -0.99 19.77
N THR A 438 -14.20 -1.28 19.69
CA THR A 438 -14.80 -2.56 20.06
C THR A 438 -15.53 -3.15 18.85
N TRP A 439 -15.96 -4.39 18.97
CA TRP A 439 -16.78 -5.03 17.95
C TRP A 439 -18.07 -4.25 17.65
N ASP A 440 -18.73 -3.77 18.70
CA ASP A 440 -20.05 -3.12 18.59
C ASP A 440 -19.97 -1.69 18.07
N ASN A 441 -18.87 -0.97 18.36
CA ASN A 441 -18.73 0.42 17.96
C ASN A 441 -18.03 0.63 16.62
N PHE A 442 -17.56 -0.45 15.95
CA PHE A 442 -16.91 -0.35 14.65
C PHE A 442 -17.96 -0.20 13.54
N GLU A 443 -18.45 1.04 13.38
CA GLU A 443 -19.51 1.42 12.45
C GLU A 443 -19.28 2.80 11.86
N PHE A 444 -19.81 3.05 10.66
CA PHE A 444 -19.76 4.37 10.04
C PHE A 444 -20.49 5.43 10.88
N GLY A 445 -19.90 6.61 10.95
CA GLY A 445 -20.43 7.73 11.74
C GLY A 445 -19.85 7.78 13.17
N ASN A 446 -19.28 6.71 13.66
CA ASN A 446 -18.65 6.69 14.98
C ASN A 446 -17.29 7.39 14.96
N THR A 447 -16.96 8.00 16.08
CA THR A 447 -15.79 8.85 16.29
C THR A 447 -14.96 8.29 17.43
N PHE A 448 -13.64 8.24 17.24
CA PHE A 448 -12.70 7.63 18.17
C PHE A 448 -11.67 8.64 18.63
N LEU A 449 -11.42 8.69 19.94
CA LEU A 449 -10.36 9.49 20.55
C LEU A 449 -8.99 8.92 20.22
N GLY A 450 -7.93 9.75 20.30
CA GLY A 450 -6.54 9.26 20.18
C GLY A 450 -5.81 9.65 18.90
N LYS A 451 -6.46 10.33 17.94
CA LYS A 451 -5.75 10.92 16.81
C LYS A 451 -5.01 12.17 17.29
N LEU A 452 -3.77 12.33 16.82
CA LEU A 452 -2.96 13.53 17.07
C LEU A 452 -2.93 14.41 15.82
N ARG A 453 -2.98 15.73 16.06
CA ARG A 453 -2.81 16.74 15.01
C ARG A 453 -1.64 17.65 15.40
N PRO A 454 -0.67 17.85 14.52
CA PRO A 454 0.38 18.83 14.75
C PRO A 454 -0.23 20.24 14.73
N THR A 455 0.00 21.00 15.81
CA THR A 455 -0.43 22.37 15.97
C THR A 455 0.78 23.23 16.30
N HIS A 456 0.86 24.42 15.71
CA HIS A 456 1.93 25.34 15.99
C HIS A 456 1.61 26.11 17.27
N THR A 457 2.62 26.29 18.10
CA THR A 457 2.63 27.20 19.26
C THR A 457 3.80 28.17 19.12
N GLY A 458 3.80 29.26 19.84
CA GLY A 458 4.85 30.31 19.75
C GLY A 458 6.30 29.83 19.91
N GLY A 459 6.52 28.56 20.20
CA GLY A 459 7.84 27.97 20.37
C GLY A 459 8.10 26.71 19.58
N GLY A 460 7.18 26.23 18.73
CA GLY A 460 7.37 25.02 17.99
C GLY A 460 6.08 24.34 17.56
N ILE A 461 6.14 23.02 17.34
CA ILE A 461 5.00 22.20 16.98
C ILE A 461 4.67 21.27 18.14
N VAL A 462 3.46 21.34 18.64
CA VAL A 462 2.92 20.38 19.61
C VAL A 462 1.90 19.48 18.95
N LEU A 463 1.79 18.25 19.43
CA LEU A 463 0.78 17.29 19.00
C LEU A 463 -0.42 17.43 19.94
N VAL A 464 -1.54 17.93 19.42
CA VAL A 464 -2.78 18.06 20.19
C VAL A 464 -3.69 16.88 19.92
N ASN A 465 -4.44 16.49 20.95
CA ASN A 465 -5.44 15.45 20.84
C ASN A 465 -6.58 15.86 19.92
N THR A 466 -6.96 14.98 19.04
CA THR A 466 -8.12 15.12 18.16
C THR A 466 -8.77 13.76 17.98
N VAL A 467 -9.81 13.71 17.16
CA VAL A 467 -10.62 12.53 16.94
C VAL A 467 -10.48 12.00 15.52
N TYR A 468 -10.78 10.73 15.34
CA TYR A 468 -10.95 10.08 14.04
C TYR A 468 -12.41 9.67 13.87
N THR A 469 -13.08 10.17 12.83
CA THR A 469 -14.45 9.73 12.49
C THR A 469 -14.40 8.71 11.36
N LEU A 470 -15.05 7.58 11.56
CA LEU A 470 -15.14 6.49 10.58
C LEU A 470 -16.17 6.88 9.52
N LYS A 471 -15.69 7.33 8.37
CA LYS A 471 -16.51 7.81 7.26
C LYS A 471 -16.76 6.69 6.25
N LYS A 472 -17.94 6.75 5.63
CA LYS A 472 -18.39 5.88 4.56
C LYS A 472 -17.52 6.03 3.30
#